data_1eb7df59f67d74c53a3f1cc61f865a00
#
_entry.id   1eb7df59f67d74c53a3f1cc61f865a00
#
_cell.length_a   1.000
_cell.length_b   1.000
_cell.length_c   1.000
_cell.angle_alpha   90.00
_cell.angle_beta   90.00
_cell.angle_gamma   90.00
#
_symmetry.space_group_name_H-M   'P 1'
#
loop_
_entity.id
_entity.type
_entity.pdbx_description
1 polymer ?
#
loop_
_entity_poly.entity_id
_entity_poly.type
_entity_poly.pdbx_seq_one_letter_code
_entity_poly.pdbx_strand_id
1 'polypeptide(L)'
;LKKVERKYEEVIETYGDMYEAEICKERQLPDYNDGMRIVQRRLFWVFLSMSREKRIHLQKSASIIGDTLKLHSHGDATAYGSLVAEVNAVASLLKGKGNWGSKTSSVACRAAAMRYTECAMRPSAEDYFRYAQHSDMVTGEIGYPEPAFIPVPFPYALMNGFFGITKSGKCQIPSYNIHDLYERLLFLLGQKPEKIIKPYFGMTLKMDGEFQNLLTQGIGKVE
;
A
#
# COMPACT_ATOMS: atom_id res chain seq x y z
N LEU A 1 19.28 -27.91 -27.05
CA LEU A 1 17.93 -27.40 -26.78
C LEU A 1 16.94 -28.21 -27.61
N LYS A 2 16.06 -29.01 -26.98
CA LYS A 2 14.96 -29.69 -27.67
C LYS A 2 13.97 -28.62 -28.14
N LYS A 3 13.71 -28.54 -29.43
CA LYS A 3 12.59 -27.76 -29.97
C LYS A 3 11.29 -28.39 -29.45
N VAL A 4 10.52 -27.62 -28.74
CA VAL A 4 9.16 -28.00 -28.31
C VAL A 4 8.21 -27.18 -29.19
N GLU A 5 7.50 -27.86 -30.08
CA GLU A 5 6.43 -27.24 -30.85
C GLU A 5 5.14 -27.25 -30.00
N ARG A 6 4.53 -26.08 -29.83
CA ARG A 6 3.23 -25.90 -29.14
C ARG A 6 2.30 -25.12 -30.04
N LYS A 7 1.01 -25.37 -29.92
CA LYS A 7 0.00 -24.55 -30.61
C LYS A 7 -0.01 -23.14 -30.04
N TYR A 8 -0.25 -22.16 -30.87
CA TYR A 8 -0.25 -20.74 -30.50
C TYR A 8 -1.28 -20.44 -29.42
N GLU A 9 -2.47 -21.07 -29.51
CA GLU A 9 -3.55 -20.96 -28.51
C GLU A 9 -3.08 -21.45 -27.14
N GLU A 10 -2.45 -22.61 -27.06
CA GLU A 10 -1.93 -23.17 -25.80
C GLU A 10 -0.87 -22.26 -25.17
N VAL A 11 -0.04 -21.62 -26.00
CA VAL A 11 0.97 -20.67 -25.50
C VAL A 11 0.31 -19.43 -24.92
N ILE A 12 -0.68 -18.85 -25.62
CA ILE A 12 -1.40 -17.67 -25.14
C ILE A 12 -2.16 -17.97 -23.86
N GLU A 13 -2.93 -19.06 -23.79
CA GLU A 13 -3.68 -19.44 -22.61
C GLU A 13 -2.75 -19.66 -21.41
N THR A 14 -1.75 -20.54 -21.55
CA THR A 14 -0.85 -20.87 -20.44
C THR A 14 -0.07 -19.68 -19.92
N TYR A 15 0.58 -18.93 -20.80
CA TYR A 15 1.40 -17.79 -20.39
C TYR A 15 0.58 -16.55 -20.11
N GLY A 16 -0.60 -16.40 -20.70
CA GLY A 16 -1.57 -15.36 -20.38
C GLY A 16 -2.07 -15.49 -18.96
N ASP A 17 -2.49 -16.68 -18.56
CA ASP A 17 -2.97 -16.97 -17.19
C ASP A 17 -1.86 -16.77 -16.16
N MET A 18 -0.65 -17.25 -16.43
CA MET A 18 0.51 -17.03 -15.56
C MET A 18 0.83 -15.53 -15.38
N TYR A 19 0.81 -14.78 -16.49
CA TYR A 19 1.05 -13.35 -16.45
C TYR A 19 -0.06 -12.60 -15.70
N GLU A 20 -1.33 -12.95 -15.92
CA GLU A 20 -2.45 -12.36 -15.19
C GLU A 20 -2.38 -12.65 -13.71
N ALA A 21 -2.03 -13.88 -13.29
CA ALA A 21 -1.85 -14.24 -11.90
C ALA A 21 -0.75 -13.39 -11.22
N GLU A 22 0.37 -13.18 -11.91
CA GLU A 22 1.48 -12.35 -11.39
C GLU A 22 1.06 -10.87 -11.29
N ILE A 23 0.40 -10.32 -12.31
CA ILE A 23 -0.10 -8.94 -12.28
C ILE A 23 -1.17 -8.75 -11.18
N CYS A 24 -2.05 -9.72 -10.97
CA CYS A 24 -3.01 -9.69 -9.88
C CYS A 24 -2.33 -9.58 -8.51
N LYS A 25 -1.30 -10.41 -8.29
CA LYS A 25 -0.51 -10.42 -7.06
C LYS A 25 0.26 -9.12 -6.85
N GLU A 26 0.87 -8.57 -7.89
CA GLU A 26 1.70 -7.38 -7.78
C GLU A 26 0.90 -6.07 -7.65
N ARG A 27 -0.24 -5.96 -8.34
CA ARG A 27 -0.92 -4.68 -8.54
C ARG A 27 -2.37 -4.64 -8.10
N GLN A 28 -3.11 -5.75 -8.25
CA GLN A 28 -4.54 -5.77 -7.99
C GLN A 28 -4.88 -6.02 -6.55
N LEU A 29 -4.17 -6.92 -5.89
CA LEU A 29 -4.45 -7.33 -4.51
C LEU A 29 -3.37 -6.82 -3.55
N PRO A 30 -3.74 -6.43 -2.33
CA PRO A 30 -2.76 -6.24 -1.27
C PRO A 30 -2.32 -7.60 -0.74
N ASP A 31 -1.09 -7.70 -0.26
CA ASP A 31 -0.63 -8.88 0.46
C ASP A 31 -1.44 -9.07 1.75
N TYR A 32 -1.86 -10.29 2.04
CA TYR A 32 -2.73 -10.58 3.20
C TYR A 32 -2.01 -10.44 4.54
N ASN A 33 -0.67 -10.55 4.58
CA ASN A 33 0.12 -10.44 5.81
C ASN A 33 0.29 -8.99 6.26
N ASP A 34 0.68 -8.08 5.34
CA ASP A 34 0.97 -6.68 5.67
C ASP A 34 -0.03 -5.68 5.05
N GLY A 35 -0.86 -6.13 4.13
CA GLY A 35 -1.82 -5.28 3.43
C GLY A 35 -1.19 -4.33 2.42
N MET A 36 0.04 -4.58 1.98
CA MET A 36 0.79 -3.70 1.08
C MET A 36 0.90 -4.29 -0.32
N ARG A 37 1.06 -3.40 -1.30
CA ARG A 37 1.63 -3.78 -2.59
C ARG A 37 3.14 -3.96 -2.46
N ILE A 38 3.72 -4.71 -3.37
CA ILE A 38 5.18 -4.90 -3.44
C ILE A 38 5.92 -3.55 -3.46
N VAL A 39 5.48 -2.58 -4.28
CA VAL A 39 6.12 -1.26 -4.35
C VAL A 39 6.02 -0.48 -3.03
N GLN A 40 4.89 -0.57 -2.31
CA GLN A 40 4.72 0.06 -0.99
C GLN A 40 5.68 -0.55 0.03
N ARG A 41 5.75 -1.89 0.06
CA ARG A 41 6.67 -2.63 0.94
C ARG A 41 8.12 -2.26 0.68
N ARG A 42 8.55 -2.21 -0.58
CA ARG A 42 9.91 -1.79 -0.98
C ARG A 42 10.21 -0.35 -0.57
N LEU A 43 9.27 0.58 -0.75
CA LEU A 43 9.40 1.96 -0.28
C LEU A 43 9.59 2.03 1.25
N PHE A 44 8.73 1.39 2.03
CA PHE A 44 8.86 1.38 3.48
C PHE A 44 10.13 0.66 3.95
N TRP A 45 10.54 -0.41 3.25
CA TRP A 45 11.81 -1.08 3.54
C TRP A 45 13.02 -0.19 3.33
N VAL A 46 13.04 0.63 2.30
CA VAL A 46 14.08 1.65 2.08
C VAL A 46 14.11 2.66 3.23
N PHE A 47 12.95 3.18 3.66
CA PHE A 47 12.90 4.08 4.82
C PHE A 47 13.38 3.42 6.11
N LEU A 48 13.02 2.17 6.36
CA LEU A 48 13.47 1.40 7.53
C LEU A 48 15.00 1.18 7.49
N SER A 49 15.56 0.91 6.31
CA SER A 49 17.00 0.77 6.13
C SER A 49 17.73 2.10 6.39
N MET A 50 17.18 3.22 5.89
CA MET A 50 17.69 4.57 6.18
C MET A 50 17.63 4.91 7.67
N SER A 51 16.56 4.50 8.37
CA SER A 51 16.42 4.69 9.82
C SER A 51 17.52 3.93 10.59
N ARG A 52 17.80 2.69 10.19
CA ARG A 52 18.91 1.89 10.78
C ARG A 52 20.27 2.55 10.58
N GLU A 53 20.48 3.23 9.45
CA GLU A 53 21.68 4.02 9.15
C GLU A 53 21.67 5.40 9.81
N LYS A 54 20.72 5.69 10.72
CA LYS A 54 20.52 6.99 11.38
C LYS A 54 20.24 8.16 10.40
N ARG A 55 19.77 7.87 9.20
CA ARG A 55 19.32 8.86 8.20
C ARG A 55 17.84 9.20 8.39
N ILE A 56 17.44 9.58 9.62
CA ILE A 56 16.05 9.88 10.01
C ILE A 56 15.57 11.27 9.59
N HIS A 57 16.43 12.06 8.95
CA HIS A 57 16.07 13.40 8.50
C HIS A 57 15.30 13.36 7.17
N LEU A 58 14.67 14.50 6.86
CA LEU A 58 14.07 14.71 5.54
C LEU A 58 15.09 14.44 4.43
N GLN A 59 14.76 13.52 3.55
CA GLN A 59 15.54 13.13 2.39
C GLN A 59 14.86 13.61 1.11
N LYS A 60 15.64 13.95 0.09
CA LYS A 60 15.09 14.23 -1.24
C LYS A 60 14.33 13.01 -1.77
N SER A 61 13.12 13.21 -2.29
CA SER A 61 12.34 12.10 -2.85
C SER A 61 13.09 11.39 -3.97
N ALA A 62 13.89 12.11 -4.77
CA ALA A 62 14.73 11.51 -5.80
C ALA A 62 15.75 10.49 -5.24
N SER A 63 16.32 10.75 -4.06
CA SER A 63 17.24 9.81 -3.41
C SER A 63 16.51 8.56 -2.93
N ILE A 64 15.33 8.73 -2.31
CA ILE A 64 14.51 7.63 -1.83
C ILE A 64 14.06 6.75 -3.00
N ILE A 65 13.62 7.36 -4.09
CA ILE A 65 13.24 6.63 -5.31
C ILE A 65 14.44 5.89 -5.90
N GLY A 66 15.62 6.53 -5.97
CA GLY A 66 16.84 5.87 -6.44
C GLY A 66 17.20 4.61 -5.62
N ASP A 67 17.07 4.68 -4.29
CA ASP A 67 17.27 3.51 -3.43
C ASP A 67 16.16 2.46 -3.62
N THR A 68 14.92 2.89 -3.86
CA THR A 68 13.80 1.98 -4.14
C THR A 68 13.99 1.22 -5.45
N LEU A 69 14.52 1.86 -6.48
CA LEU A 69 14.80 1.22 -7.78
C LEU A 69 15.87 0.12 -7.72
N LYS A 70 16.66 0.05 -6.64
CA LYS A 70 17.55 -1.10 -6.38
C LYS A 70 16.79 -2.38 -6.05
N LEU A 71 15.52 -2.25 -5.64
CA LEU A 71 14.64 -3.37 -5.29
C LEU A 71 13.48 -3.54 -6.29
N HIS A 72 13.19 -2.52 -7.11
CA HIS A 72 11.99 -2.46 -7.93
C HIS A 72 12.32 -2.18 -9.38
N SER A 73 12.02 -3.12 -10.29
CA SER A 73 12.38 -3.07 -11.72
C SER A 73 11.56 -2.08 -12.54
N HIS A 74 10.48 -1.52 -11.98
CA HIS A 74 9.62 -0.57 -12.68
C HIS A 74 10.20 0.85 -12.63
N GLY A 75 9.74 1.71 -13.55
CA GLY A 75 10.28 3.07 -13.69
C GLY A 75 10.05 3.99 -12.48
N ASP A 76 10.93 4.99 -12.37
CA ASP A 76 10.96 5.99 -11.30
C ASP A 76 9.63 6.78 -11.13
N ALA A 77 8.95 7.07 -12.23
CA ALA A 77 7.66 7.75 -12.21
C ALA A 77 6.59 6.95 -11.46
N THR A 78 6.56 5.61 -11.63
CA THR A 78 5.62 4.72 -10.94
C THR A 78 5.94 4.65 -9.44
N ALA A 79 7.22 4.48 -9.08
CA ALA A 79 7.67 4.46 -7.70
C ALA A 79 7.41 5.80 -7.01
N TYR A 80 7.65 6.93 -7.69
CA TYR A 80 7.34 8.26 -7.16
C TYR A 80 5.83 8.49 -6.99
N GLY A 81 5.02 8.04 -7.94
CA GLY A 81 3.55 8.08 -7.81
C GLY A 81 3.06 7.34 -6.57
N SER A 82 3.65 6.18 -6.27
CA SER A 82 3.38 5.43 -5.05
C SER A 82 3.81 6.21 -3.80
N LEU A 83 5.01 6.80 -3.79
CA LEU A 83 5.48 7.65 -2.68
C LEU A 83 4.55 8.84 -2.42
N VAL A 84 4.06 9.50 -3.48
CA VAL A 84 3.09 10.60 -3.38
C VAL A 84 1.79 10.11 -2.74
N ALA A 85 1.31 8.93 -3.11
CA ALA A 85 0.11 8.35 -2.52
C ALA A 85 0.30 8.07 -1.03
N GLU A 86 1.48 7.55 -0.61
CA GLU A 86 1.80 7.26 0.78
C GLU A 86 1.90 8.52 1.65
N VAL A 87 2.51 9.59 1.14
CA VAL A 87 2.57 10.88 1.86
C VAL A 87 1.18 11.48 2.04
N ASN A 88 0.28 11.29 1.07
CA ASN A 88 -1.10 11.78 1.09
C ASN A 88 -2.11 10.76 1.63
N ALA A 89 -1.67 9.65 2.20
CA ALA A 89 -2.55 8.64 2.76
C ALA A 89 -3.30 9.16 4.00
N VAL A 90 -4.48 8.60 4.29
CA VAL A 90 -5.35 9.02 5.41
C VAL A 90 -4.62 8.91 6.75
N ALA A 91 -3.99 7.77 6.99
CA ALA A 91 -3.13 7.52 8.15
C ALA A 91 -1.66 7.45 7.71
N SER A 92 -1.18 8.54 7.08
CA SER A 92 0.17 8.57 6.52
C SER A 92 1.24 8.33 7.58
N LEU A 93 2.10 7.37 7.32
CA LEU A 93 3.30 7.07 8.10
C LEU A 93 4.51 7.92 7.66
N LEU A 94 4.34 8.76 6.65
CA LEU A 94 5.38 9.63 6.11
C LEU A 94 5.05 11.10 6.36
N LYS A 95 6.10 11.91 6.56
CA LYS A 95 6.02 13.37 6.63
C LYS A 95 6.66 13.96 5.39
N GLY A 96 5.85 14.61 4.55
CA GLY A 96 6.31 15.32 3.36
C GLY A 96 6.67 16.79 3.64
N LYS A 97 7.64 17.32 2.88
CA LYS A 97 7.97 18.75 2.75
C LYS A 97 8.02 19.13 1.29
N GLY A 98 7.47 20.28 0.95
CA GLY A 98 7.29 20.73 -0.43
C GLY A 98 5.87 20.52 -0.94
N ASN A 99 5.66 20.61 -2.24
CA ASN A 99 4.34 20.46 -2.86
C ASN A 99 4.10 18.98 -3.22
N TRP A 100 3.28 18.31 -2.44
CA TRP A 100 2.85 16.94 -2.65
C TRP A 100 1.50 16.80 -3.35
N GLY A 101 0.97 17.91 -3.88
CA GLY A 101 -0.35 17.94 -4.49
C GLY A 101 -1.47 18.04 -3.46
N SER A 102 -2.70 18.06 -3.94
CA SER A 102 -3.90 18.08 -3.10
C SER A 102 -5.00 17.24 -3.74
N LYS A 103 -5.65 16.40 -2.92
CA LYS A 103 -6.86 15.66 -3.32
C LYS A 103 -8.15 16.41 -2.97
N THR A 104 -8.07 17.38 -2.07
CA THR A 104 -9.24 18.09 -1.49
C THR A 104 -9.44 19.48 -2.07
N SER A 105 -8.54 19.94 -2.92
CA SER A 105 -8.69 21.24 -3.62
C SER A 105 -9.73 21.12 -4.73
N SER A 106 -10.53 22.16 -4.92
CA SER A 106 -11.45 22.30 -6.06
C SER A 106 -10.73 22.25 -7.42
N VAL A 107 -9.43 22.52 -7.41
CA VAL A 107 -8.52 22.34 -8.55
C VAL A 107 -7.54 21.23 -8.20
N ALA A 108 -7.58 20.13 -8.95
CA ALA A 108 -6.65 19.03 -8.78
C ALA A 108 -5.21 19.50 -8.99
N CYS A 109 -4.44 19.55 -7.91
CA CYS A 109 -3.04 19.94 -7.95
C CYS A 109 -2.17 18.68 -7.89
N ARG A 110 -1.31 18.49 -8.88
CA ARG A 110 -0.34 17.38 -8.91
C ARG A 110 0.85 17.70 -8.00
N ALA A 111 1.49 16.65 -7.48
CA ALA A 111 2.76 16.79 -6.77
C ALA A 111 3.83 17.39 -7.69
N ALA A 112 4.73 18.18 -7.11
CA ALA A 112 5.92 18.63 -7.80
C ALA A 112 6.84 17.46 -8.13
N ALA A 113 7.77 17.64 -9.07
CA ALA A 113 8.74 16.59 -9.40
C ALA A 113 9.59 16.21 -8.17
N MET A 114 10.04 14.94 -8.11
CA MET A 114 10.74 14.34 -6.97
C MET A 114 12.00 15.09 -6.52
N ARG A 115 12.62 15.90 -7.40
CA ARG A 115 13.76 16.76 -7.06
C ARG A 115 13.40 17.95 -6.16
N TYR A 116 12.11 18.34 -6.10
CA TYR A 116 11.61 19.48 -5.31
C TYR A 116 10.93 19.06 -4.01
N THR A 117 10.67 17.77 -3.81
CA THR A 117 10.00 17.25 -2.61
C THR A 117 10.99 16.51 -1.72
N GLU A 118 10.69 16.52 -0.44
CA GLU A 118 11.45 15.81 0.60
C GLU A 118 10.48 15.05 1.50
N CYS A 119 10.86 13.89 2.00
CA CYS A 119 10.07 13.18 3.01
C CYS A 119 10.93 12.39 3.99
N ALA A 120 10.30 12.03 5.10
CA ALA A 120 10.87 11.19 6.15
C ALA A 120 9.76 10.35 6.78
N MET A 121 10.12 9.30 7.49
CA MET A 121 9.18 8.57 8.35
C MET A 121 8.70 9.45 9.51
N ARG A 122 7.43 9.26 9.91
CA ARG A 122 6.90 9.84 11.14
C ARG A 122 7.29 8.98 12.34
N PRO A 123 7.35 9.53 13.57
CA PRO A 123 7.58 8.73 14.77
C PRO A 123 6.57 7.57 14.93
N SER A 124 5.31 7.79 14.58
CA SER A 124 4.27 6.74 14.60
C SER A 124 4.58 5.54 13.68
N ALA A 125 5.39 5.73 12.65
CA ALA A 125 5.82 4.65 11.78
C ALA A 125 6.82 3.71 12.47
N GLU A 126 7.61 4.18 13.41
CA GLU A 126 8.52 3.34 14.21
C GLU A 126 7.74 2.33 15.05
N ASP A 127 6.62 2.76 15.63
CA ASP A 127 5.73 1.87 16.36
C ASP A 127 5.02 0.88 15.44
N TYR A 128 4.55 1.34 14.27
CA TYR A 128 3.86 0.50 13.31
C TYR A 128 4.79 -0.58 12.73
N PHE A 129 6.04 -0.26 12.46
CA PHE A 129 7.05 -1.16 11.93
C PHE A 129 8.00 -1.76 12.99
N ARG A 130 7.60 -1.74 14.25
CA ARG A 130 8.43 -2.21 15.40
C ARG A 130 9.03 -3.59 15.17
N TYR A 131 8.33 -4.48 14.49
CA TYR A 131 8.74 -5.87 14.26
C TYR A 131 9.38 -6.11 12.90
N ALA A 132 9.68 -5.06 12.13
CA ALA A 132 10.26 -5.18 10.80
C ALA A 132 11.61 -5.93 10.75
N GLN A 133 12.37 -5.93 11.85
CA GLN A 133 13.61 -6.71 11.96
C GLN A 133 13.40 -8.23 11.93
N HIS A 134 12.17 -8.69 12.15
CA HIS A 134 11.80 -10.11 12.13
C HIS A 134 11.17 -10.54 10.81
N SER A 135 11.25 -9.69 9.78
CA SER A 135 10.80 -10.05 8.44
C SER A 135 11.63 -11.19 7.86
N ASP A 136 10.96 -12.19 7.30
CA ASP A 136 11.62 -13.20 6.49
C ASP A 136 12.13 -12.56 5.19
N MET A 137 13.41 -12.78 4.89
CA MET A 137 14.05 -12.20 3.72
C MET A 137 14.01 -13.19 2.56
N VAL A 138 13.66 -12.67 1.39
CA VAL A 138 13.65 -13.40 0.13
C VAL A 138 14.55 -12.72 -0.90
N THR A 139 14.98 -13.44 -1.92
CA THR A 139 15.67 -12.83 -3.05
C THR A 139 14.62 -12.16 -3.94
N GLY A 140 14.70 -10.85 -4.04
CA GLY A 140 13.79 -10.06 -4.85
C GLY A 140 14.03 -10.22 -6.36
N GLU A 141 13.19 -9.58 -7.12
CA GLU A 141 13.14 -9.58 -8.59
C GLU A 141 14.48 -9.22 -9.25
N ILE A 142 15.22 -8.29 -8.66
CA ILE A 142 16.51 -7.81 -9.18
C ILE A 142 17.71 -8.53 -8.52
N GLY A 143 17.46 -9.54 -7.68
CA GLY A 143 18.49 -10.32 -7.01
C GLY A 143 18.97 -9.73 -5.68
N TYR A 144 18.40 -8.61 -5.21
CA TYR A 144 18.68 -8.09 -3.88
C TYR A 144 17.75 -8.70 -2.82
N PRO A 145 18.21 -8.84 -1.58
CA PRO A 145 17.36 -9.31 -0.49
C PRO A 145 16.30 -8.26 -0.14
N GLU A 146 15.05 -8.70 -0.07
CA GLU A 146 13.91 -7.89 0.35
C GLU A 146 13.00 -8.68 1.29
N PRO A 147 12.17 -8.02 2.14
CA PRO A 147 11.25 -8.74 3.00
C PRO A 147 10.13 -9.39 2.20
N ALA A 148 9.82 -10.65 2.48
CA ALA A 148 8.65 -11.33 1.92
C ALA A 148 7.37 -10.58 2.30
N PHE A 149 7.28 -10.16 3.57
CA PHE A 149 6.30 -9.21 4.11
C PHE A 149 6.89 -8.52 5.33
N ILE A 150 6.31 -7.40 5.76
CA ILE A 150 6.73 -6.70 6.98
C ILE A 150 5.69 -6.99 8.07
N PRO A 151 6.08 -7.61 9.23
CA PRO A 151 5.15 -7.79 10.34
C PRO A 151 4.61 -6.45 10.84
N VAL A 152 3.28 -6.29 10.81
CA VAL A 152 2.57 -5.06 11.19
C VAL A 152 1.38 -5.39 12.08
N PRO A 153 0.93 -4.48 12.97
CA PRO A 153 -0.18 -4.74 13.90
C PRO A 153 -1.54 -4.89 13.20
N PHE A 154 -1.74 -4.21 12.08
CA PHE A 154 -2.92 -4.38 11.21
C PHE A 154 -2.52 -4.24 9.75
N PRO A 155 -3.25 -4.89 8.81
CA PRO A 155 -2.99 -4.75 7.38
C PRO A 155 -3.06 -3.28 6.93
N TYR A 156 -2.03 -2.82 6.22
CA TYR A 156 -1.88 -1.43 5.76
C TYR A 156 -3.08 -0.96 4.92
N ALA A 157 -3.61 -1.86 4.07
CA ALA A 157 -4.77 -1.59 3.23
C ALA A 157 -6.03 -1.22 4.03
N LEU A 158 -6.21 -1.75 5.24
CA LEU A 158 -7.35 -1.41 6.09
C LEU A 158 -7.20 0.00 6.69
N MET A 159 -5.98 0.41 6.98
CA MET A 159 -5.70 1.72 7.59
C MET A 159 -5.78 2.86 6.57
N ASN A 160 -5.28 2.63 5.36
CA ASN A 160 -5.14 3.69 4.34
C ASN A 160 -6.04 3.50 3.11
N GLY A 161 -6.80 2.40 3.08
CA GLY A 161 -7.53 1.99 1.89
C GLY A 161 -6.60 1.36 0.85
N PHE A 162 -7.21 0.74 -0.13
CA PHE A 162 -6.50 0.12 -1.23
C PHE A 162 -7.33 0.23 -2.52
N PHE A 163 -6.67 0.51 -3.61
CA PHE A 163 -7.27 0.44 -4.94
C PHE A 163 -6.28 -0.20 -5.91
N GLY A 164 -6.61 -1.39 -6.38
CA GLY A 164 -5.84 -2.11 -7.39
C GLY A 164 -6.70 -2.42 -8.60
N ILE A 165 -6.15 -2.28 -9.79
CA ILE A 165 -6.83 -2.58 -11.04
C ILE A 165 -5.89 -3.30 -11.99
N THR A 166 -6.43 -4.31 -12.66
CA THR A 166 -5.79 -5.05 -13.76
C THR A 166 -6.81 -5.25 -14.89
N LYS A 167 -6.41 -5.91 -15.95
CA LYS A 167 -7.31 -6.25 -17.05
C LYS A 167 -8.47 -7.15 -16.59
N SER A 168 -8.18 -8.07 -15.67
CA SER A 168 -9.15 -9.08 -15.19
C SER A 168 -10.07 -8.58 -14.09
N GLY A 169 -9.76 -7.44 -13.43
CA GLY A 169 -10.64 -6.93 -12.39
C GLY A 169 -10.07 -5.77 -11.56
N LYS A 170 -10.81 -5.43 -10.53
CA LYS A 170 -10.41 -4.41 -9.54
C LYS A 170 -10.62 -4.91 -8.13
N CYS A 171 -9.73 -4.46 -7.22
CA CYS A 171 -9.89 -4.58 -5.78
C CYS A 171 -9.97 -3.18 -5.18
N GLN A 172 -10.98 -2.94 -4.37
CA GLN A 172 -11.14 -1.67 -3.66
C GLN A 172 -11.48 -1.94 -2.20
N ILE A 173 -10.61 -1.47 -1.30
CA ILE A 173 -10.78 -1.59 0.14
C ILE A 173 -10.87 -0.17 0.70
N PRO A 174 -11.93 0.19 1.43
CA PRO A 174 -12.01 1.49 2.09
C PRO A 174 -11.01 1.57 3.25
N SER A 175 -10.60 2.77 3.62
CA SER A 175 -9.84 3.01 4.85
C SER A 175 -10.74 2.96 6.09
N TYR A 176 -10.18 2.56 7.23
CA TYR A 176 -10.84 2.51 8.51
C TYR A 176 -10.05 3.29 9.56
N ASN A 177 -10.73 3.77 10.60
CA ASN A 177 -10.06 4.43 11.70
C ASN A 177 -9.22 3.42 12.50
N ILE A 178 -8.01 3.80 12.89
CA ILE A 178 -7.07 2.93 13.63
C ILE A 178 -7.68 2.46 14.96
N HIS A 179 -8.44 3.32 15.66
CA HIS A 179 -9.12 2.92 16.89
C HIS A 179 -10.18 1.85 16.65
N ASP A 180 -10.94 1.97 15.57
CA ASP A 180 -11.95 0.96 15.20
C ASP A 180 -11.28 -0.37 14.83
N LEU A 181 -10.17 -0.33 14.09
CA LEU A 181 -9.38 -1.52 13.79
C LEU A 181 -8.82 -2.19 15.06
N TYR A 182 -8.33 -1.39 16.00
CA TYR A 182 -7.85 -1.89 17.28
C TYR A 182 -8.98 -2.55 18.11
N GLU A 183 -10.15 -1.92 18.20
CA GLU A 183 -11.30 -2.52 18.87
C GLU A 183 -11.78 -3.81 18.19
N ARG A 184 -11.76 -3.84 16.85
CA ARG A 184 -12.05 -5.07 16.11
C ARG A 184 -11.04 -6.18 16.39
N LEU A 185 -9.76 -5.85 16.49
CA LEU A 185 -8.72 -6.80 16.88
C LEU A 185 -8.98 -7.36 18.28
N LEU A 186 -9.31 -6.50 19.26
CA LEU A 186 -9.66 -6.96 20.60
C LEU A 186 -10.89 -7.85 20.63
N PHE A 187 -11.89 -7.58 19.79
CA PHE A 187 -13.05 -8.47 19.63
C PHE A 187 -12.61 -9.85 19.08
N LEU A 188 -11.78 -9.88 18.04
CA LEU A 188 -11.28 -11.14 17.47
C LEU A 188 -10.45 -11.96 18.47
N LEU A 189 -9.80 -11.29 19.41
CA LEU A 189 -9.06 -11.92 20.52
C LEU A 189 -9.96 -12.29 21.72
N GLY A 190 -11.28 -12.11 21.61
CA GLY A 190 -12.25 -12.42 22.68
C GLY A 190 -12.21 -11.47 23.87
N GLN A 191 -11.57 -10.29 23.75
CA GLN A 191 -11.38 -9.35 24.86
C GLN A 191 -12.44 -8.25 24.93
N LYS A 192 -13.20 -8.03 23.86
CA LYS A 192 -14.28 -7.02 23.79
C LYS A 192 -15.48 -7.54 23.00
N PRO A 193 -16.69 -6.95 23.22
CA PRO A 193 -17.86 -7.25 22.41
C PRO A 193 -17.69 -6.75 20.96
N GLU A 194 -18.46 -7.32 20.06
CA GLU A 194 -18.42 -6.94 18.65
C GLU A 194 -18.85 -5.47 18.45
N LYS A 195 -18.06 -4.76 17.67
CA LYS A 195 -18.35 -3.40 17.18
C LYS A 195 -18.28 -3.40 15.67
N ILE A 196 -19.33 -2.91 15.02
CA ILE A 196 -19.32 -2.69 13.58
C ILE A 196 -18.39 -1.53 13.28
N ILE A 197 -17.34 -1.78 12.51
CA ILE A 197 -16.41 -0.75 12.05
C ILE A 197 -16.95 -0.10 10.76
N LYS A 198 -16.69 1.19 10.61
CA LYS A 198 -17.18 1.99 9.49
C LYS A 198 -16.01 2.53 8.67
N PRO A 199 -16.16 2.64 7.33
CA PRO A 199 -15.15 3.31 6.50
C PRO A 199 -14.87 4.72 7.01
N TYR A 200 -13.59 5.11 6.96
CA TYR A 200 -13.10 6.39 7.42
C TYR A 200 -12.37 7.10 6.27
N PHE A 201 -12.87 8.27 5.89
CA PHE A 201 -12.34 9.06 4.77
C PHE A 201 -11.65 10.34 5.23
N GLY A 202 -11.24 10.41 6.50
CA GLY A 202 -10.67 11.62 7.10
C GLY A 202 -11.71 12.67 7.49
N MET A 203 -13.00 12.32 7.41
CA MET A 203 -14.12 13.20 7.76
C MET A 203 -15.22 12.42 8.47
N THR A 204 -16.06 13.11 9.24
CA THR A 204 -17.22 12.50 9.88
C THR A 204 -18.37 12.41 8.87
N LEU A 205 -18.82 11.20 8.58
CA LEU A 205 -20.00 10.97 7.75
C LEU A 205 -21.25 10.98 8.62
N LYS A 206 -22.24 11.79 8.26
CA LYS A 206 -23.60 11.64 8.76
C LYS A 206 -24.25 10.47 8.00
N MET A 207 -24.69 9.47 8.73
CA MET A 207 -25.19 8.23 8.18
C MET A 207 -26.67 8.09 8.45
N ASP A 208 -27.42 7.74 7.42
CA ASP A 208 -28.80 7.27 7.50
C ASP A 208 -28.88 5.73 7.43
N GLY A 209 -30.08 5.19 7.45
CA GLY A 209 -30.32 3.74 7.43
C GLY A 209 -29.85 3.03 6.15
N GLU A 210 -29.82 3.72 5.00
CA GLU A 210 -29.34 3.14 3.74
C GLU A 210 -27.83 2.93 3.74
N PHE A 211 -27.08 3.83 4.36
CA PHE A 211 -25.64 3.67 4.47
C PHE A 211 -25.24 2.51 5.42
N GLN A 212 -26.06 2.23 6.45
CA GLN A 212 -25.87 1.03 7.27
C GLN A 212 -26.07 -0.26 6.45
N ASN A 213 -27.03 -0.30 5.56
CA ASN A 213 -27.25 -1.44 4.67
C ASN A 213 -26.08 -1.63 3.69
N LEU A 214 -25.51 -0.53 3.17
CA LEU A 214 -24.30 -0.59 2.35
C LEU A 214 -23.14 -1.24 3.09
N LEU A 215 -22.93 -0.91 4.37
CA LEU A 215 -21.86 -1.44 5.20
C LEU A 215 -22.04 -2.91 5.58
N THR A 216 -23.29 -3.34 5.79
CA THR A 216 -23.59 -4.70 6.26
C THR A 216 -23.84 -5.68 5.12
N GLN A 217 -24.38 -5.22 4.01
CA GLN A 217 -24.81 -6.07 2.88
C GLN A 217 -24.05 -5.80 1.58
N GLY A 218 -23.22 -4.75 1.54
CA GLY A 218 -22.49 -4.36 0.33
C GLY A 218 -23.37 -3.78 -0.78
N ILE A 219 -24.65 -3.48 -0.48
CA ILE A 219 -25.64 -2.98 -1.45
C ILE A 219 -26.20 -1.65 -0.94
N GLY A 220 -26.04 -0.58 -1.71
CA GLY A 220 -26.58 0.73 -1.39
C GLY A 220 -26.23 1.77 -2.43
N LYS A 221 -26.93 2.91 -2.41
CA LYS A 221 -26.59 4.10 -3.18
C LYS A 221 -25.94 5.12 -2.26
N VAL A 222 -24.93 5.80 -2.76
CA VAL A 222 -24.35 7.01 -2.14
C VAL A 222 -24.70 8.16 -3.09
N GLU A 223 -25.55 9.06 -2.63
CA GLU A 223 -25.87 10.32 -3.31
C GLU A 223 -24.97 11.45 -2.81
#